data_52334d5620caf5c883fd871a482f8754
#
_entry.id   52334d5620caf5c883fd871a482f8754
#
_cell.length_a   1.000
_cell.length_b   1.000
_cell.length_c   1.000
_cell.angle_alpha   90.00
_cell.angle_beta   90.00
_cell.angle_gamma   90.00
#
_symmetry.space_group_name_H-M   'P 1'
#
loop_
_entity.id
_entity.type
_entity.pdbx_description
1 polymer ?
#
loop_
_entity_poly.entity_id
_entity_poly.type
_entity_poly.pdbx_seq_one_letter_code
_entity_poly.pdbx_strand_id
1 'polypeptide(L)'
;TGTHCDAPRHVMEYEFDGKRARYTHEMPADAYAGEAIVFKIDIEPWGLITDKHLDACMKEYGLKDGDLKGKILCLNSGMHRYFDDSKAYYHYAAGTGIDAGKWFVKQGVKCVAMDGQALDHPLHTAMGNNGMTRMNLLGATGKTIVEEYKELFGEEAYAEFDKFEYIRIHGQEAYDEKFGDLENIGVWGTWEPCHKEMLGHGIVGVENL
;
A
#
# COMPACT_ATOMS: atom_id res chain seq x y z
N THR A 1 -12.49 -8.99 -1.21
CA THR A 1 -13.86 -9.51 -1.23
C THR A 1 -14.94 -8.42 -1.07
N GLY A 2 -14.84 -7.33 -1.81
CA GLY A 2 -15.74 -6.18 -1.75
C GLY A 2 -15.22 -5.08 -0.82
N THR A 3 -15.94 -3.97 -0.77
CA THR A 3 -15.57 -2.82 0.06
C THR A 3 -15.48 -3.21 1.53
N HIS A 4 -14.36 -2.95 2.17
CA HIS A 4 -14.10 -3.29 3.56
C HIS A 4 -13.16 -2.29 4.22
N CYS A 5 -13.05 -2.38 5.55
CA CYS A 5 -12.18 -1.53 6.36
C CYS A 5 -11.12 -2.37 7.06
N ASP A 6 -9.89 -1.85 7.08
CA ASP A 6 -8.77 -2.43 7.78
C ASP A 6 -8.40 -1.62 9.02
N ALA A 7 -8.06 -2.36 10.08
CA ALA A 7 -7.57 -1.83 11.33
C ALA A 7 -6.18 -2.44 11.64
N PRO A 8 -5.41 -1.90 12.59
CA PRO A 8 -4.04 -2.34 12.88
C PRO A 8 -3.86 -3.85 12.97
N ARG A 9 -4.81 -4.58 13.57
CA ARG A 9 -4.74 -6.05 13.74
C ARG A 9 -4.75 -6.84 12.43
N HIS A 10 -5.06 -6.20 11.31
CA HIS A 10 -5.04 -6.84 9.99
C HIS A 10 -3.64 -7.39 9.65
N VAL A 11 -2.58 -6.62 9.90
CA VAL A 11 -1.21 -6.94 9.46
C VAL A 11 -0.17 -7.03 10.59
N MET A 12 -0.53 -6.72 11.84
CA MET A 12 0.43 -6.67 12.96
C MET A 12 -0.13 -7.15 14.29
N GLU A 13 0.76 -7.49 15.22
CA GLU A 13 0.40 -7.84 16.60
C GLU A 13 0.48 -6.63 17.54
N TYR A 14 1.40 -5.71 17.28
CA TYR A 14 1.62 -4.51 18.08
C TYR A 14 1.73 -3.30 17.16
N GLU A 15 1.12 -2.18 17.56
CA GLU A 15 1.28 -0.88 16.91
C GLU A 15 2.66 -0.29 17.25
N PHE A 16 3.10 0.75 16.56
CA PHE A 16 4.42 1.37 16.81
C PHE A 16 4.58 1.95 18.21
N ASP A 17 3.49 2.24 18.92
CA ASP A 17 3.53 2.66 20.32
C ASP A 17 3.72 1.51 21.32
N GLY A 18 3.89 0.29 20.84
CA GLY A 18 4.11 -0.94 21.62
C GLY A 18 2.85 -1.54 22.22
N LYS A 19 1.68 -0.98 21.97
CA LYS A 19 0.41 -1.56 22.41
C LYS A 19 -0.06 -2.65 21.45
N ARG A 20 -0.86 -3.58 21.97
CA ARG A 20 -1.52 -4.58 21.14
C ARG A 20 -2.34 -3.89 20.03
N ALA A 21 -2.14 -4.36 18.81
CA ALA A 21 -2.83 -3.83 17.66
C ALA A 21 -4.36 -4.00 17.79
N ARG A 22 -5.09 -2.94 17.51
CA ARG A 22 -6.54 -2.84 17.65
C ARG A 22 -7.28 -3.56 16.54
N TYR A 23 -8.36 -4.23 16.90
CA TYR A 23 -9.34 -4.74 15.94
C TYR A 23 -10.26 -3.62 15.45
N THR A 24 -10.98 -3.86 14.35
CA THR A 24 -11.91 -2.88 13.76
C THR A 24 -12.96 -2.38 14.78
N HIS A 25 -13.49 -3.27 15.63
CA HIS A 25 -14.47 -2.89 16.65
C HIS A 25 -13.88 -2.10 17.83
N GLU A 26 -12.56 -2.03 17.95
CA GLU A 26 -11.85 -1.25 18.97
C GLU A 26 -11.43 0.15 18.43
N MET A 27 -11.57 0.36 17.12
CA MET A 27 -11.30 1.68 16.53
C MET A 27 -12.46 2.63 16.81
N PRO A 28 -12.17 3.92 17.05
CA PRO A 28 -13.23 4.91 17.23
C PRO A 28 -14.03 5.05 15.92
N ALA A 29 -15.35 5.20 16.05
CA ALA A 29 -16.23 5.29 14.87
C ALA A 29 -15.88 6.45 13.93
N ASP A 30 -15.36 7.54 14.45
CA ASP A 30 -14.92 8.71 13.68
C ASP A 30 -13.59 8.48 12.91
N ALA A 31 -12.89 7.35 13.15
CA ALA A 31 -11.76 6.96 12.31
C ALA A 31 -12.21 6.72 10.85
N TYR A 32 -13.42 6.22 10.67
CA TYR A 32 -13.98 5.86 9.36
C TYR A 32 -14.97 6.91 8.79
N ALA A 33 -15.24 7.99 9.51
CA ALA A 33 -16.22 9.00 9.10
C ALA A 33 -15.68 10.42 9.25
N GLY A 34 -15.93 11.28 8.27
CA GLY A 34 -15.51 12.68 8.32
C GLY A 34 -15.35 13.33 6.97
N GLU A 35 -14.69 14.48 6.95
CA GLU A 35 -14.38 15.19 5.71
C GLU A 35 -13.39 14.35 4.88
N ALA A 36 -13.70 14.21 3.59
CA ALA A 36 -12.89 13.46 2.66
C ALA A 36 -12.38 14.34 1.51
N ILE A 37 -11.18 14.05 1.06
CA ILE A 37 -10.58 14.65 -0.14
C ILE A 37 -10.23 13.51 -1.09
N VAL A 38 -10.58 13.67 -2.37
CA VAL A 38 -10.30 12.68 -3.41
C VAL A 38 -9.12 13.15 -4.25
N PHE A 39 -8.05 12.37 -4.27
CA PHE A 39 -6.95 12.55 -5.22
C PHE A 39 -7.19 11.65 -6.43
N LYS A 40 -7.26 12.27 -7.61
CA LYS A 40 -7.23 11.54 -8.87
C LYS A 40 -5.77 11.28 -9.21
N ILE A 41 -5.37 10.01 -9.17
CA ILE A 41 -4.00 9.60 -9.48
C ILE A 41 -3.96 9.07 -10.91
N ASP A 42 -3.21 9.76 -11.77
CA ASP A 42 -2.97 9.29 -13.12
C ASP A 42 -1.83 8.26 -13.08
N ILE A 43 -2.21 7.00 -13.15
CA ILE A 43 -1.28 5.87 -13.02
C ILE A 43 -1.72 4.71 -13.89
N GLU A 44 -0.74 4.09 -14.53
CA GLU A 44 -0.96 2.91 -15.37
C GLU A 44 -1.11 1.62 -14.51
N PRO A 45 -1.67 0.56 -15.08
CA PRO A 45 -1.64 -0.75 -14.45
C PRO A 45 -0.22 -1.13 -14.00
N TRP A 46 -0.12 -1.80 -12.84
CA TRP A 46 1.15 -2.10 -12.16
C TRP A 46 1.96 -0.88 -11.74
N GLY A 47 1.39 0.31 -11.77
CA GLY A 47 2.07 1.50 -11.27
C GLY A 47 2.19 1.50 -9.75
N LEU A 48 3.36 1.87 -9.25
CA LEU A 48 3.59 2.08 -7.82
C LEU A 48 3.30 3.54 -7.46
N ILE A 49 2.27 3.75 -6.63
CA ILE A 49 1.92 5.08 -6.11
C ILE A 49 2.91 5.42 -5.00
N THR A 50 3.65 6.49 -5.21
CA THR A 50 4.66 7.00 -4.28
C THR A 50 4.27 8.38 -3.73
N ASP A 51 5.06 8.90 -2.78
CA ASP A 51 5.00 10.27 -2.28
C ASP A 51 4.99 11.32 -3.40
N LYS A 52 5.72 11.09 -4.50
CA LYS A 52 5.78 12.02 -5.64
C LYS A 52 4.43 12.21 -6.33
N HIS A 53 3.65 11.14 -6.47
CA HIS A 53 2.30 11.21 -7.03
C HIS A 53 1.37 12.00 -6.11
N LEU A 54 1.51 11.77 -4.80
CA LEU A 54 0.71 12.43 -3.77
C LEU A 54 1.05 13.93 -3.66
N ASP A 55 2.34 14.28 -3.71
CA ASP A 55 2.79 15.67 -3.74
C ASP A 55 2.32 16.41 -5.02
N ALA A 56 2.29 15.70 -6.16
CA ALA A 56 1.75 16.27 -7.38
C ALA A 56 0.25 16.61 -7.23
N CYS A 57 -0.54 15.72 -6.61
CA CYS A 57 -1.94 15.99 -6.28
C CYS A 57 -2.09 17.15 -5.30
N MET A 58 -1.27 17.22 -4.24
CA MET A 58 -1.28 18.37 -3.31
C MET A 58 -1.11 19.69 -4.07
N LYS A 59 -0.14 19.74 -4.96
CA LYS A 59 0.13 20.92 -5.78
C LYS A 59 -1.02 21.24 -6.73
N GLU A 60 -1.57 20.25 -7.41
CA GLU A 60 -2.68 20.42 -8.35
C GLU A 60 -3.91 20.99 -7.68
N TYR A 61 -4.25 20.48 -6.48
CA TYR A 61 -5.42 20.95 -5.70
C TYR A 61 -5.13 22.20 -4.84
N GLY A 62 -3.90 22.75 -4.90
CA GLY A 62 -3.53 23.94 -4.13
C GLY A 62 -3.50 23.71 -2.62
N LEU A 63 -3.29 22.47 -2.18
CA LEU A 63 -3.21 22.07 -0.79
C LEU A 63 -1.79 22.29 -0.23
N LYS A 64 -1.71 22.46 1.08
CA LYS A 64 -0.46 22.65 1.82
C LYS A 64 -0.32 21.60 2.91
N ASP A 65 0.90 21.44 3.43
CA ASP A 65 1.16 20.59 4.60
C ASP A 65 0.20 20.97 5.75
N GLY A 66 -0.45 19.95 6.29
CA GLY A 66 -1.44 20.08 7.35
C GLY A 66 -2.91 20.19 6.89
N ASP A 67 -3.18 20.48 5.62
CA ASP A 67 -4.56 20.60 5.12
C ASP A 67 -5.31 19.26 5.12
N LEU A 68 -4.58 18.13 5.10
CA LEU A 68 -5.12 16.77 5.17
C LEU A 68 -5.25 16.24 6.60
N LYS A 69 -4.76 16.96 7.61
CA LYS A 69 -4.73 16.46 8.98
C LYS A 69 -6.13 16.12 9.50
N GLY A 70 -6.30 14.88 9.95
CA GLY A 70 -7.55 14.36 10.49
C GLY A 70 -8.65 14.13 9.45
N LYS A 71 -8.34 14.20 8.16
CA LYS A 71 -9.27 13.94 7.05
C LYS A 71 -9.13 12.53 6.51
N ILE A 72 -10.09 12.13 5.71
CA ILE A 72 -10.06 10.91 4.90
C ILE A 72 -9.47 11.27 3.54
N LEU A 73 -8.43 10.55 3.12
CA LEU A 73 -7.87 10.68 1.79
C LEU A 73 -8.34 9.52 0.91
N CYS A 74 -9.06 9.82 -0.15
CA CYS A 74 -9.48 8.83 -1.14
C CYS A 74 -8.56 8.88 -2.35
N LEU A 75 -7.98 7.76 -2.72
CA LEU A 75 -7.15 7.58 -3.91
C LEU A 75 -8.01 7.00 -5.03
N ASN A 76 -8.25 7.78 -6.06
CA ASN A 76 -8.92 7.34 -7.28
C ASN A 76 -7.85 7.04 -8.33
N SER A 77 -7.44 5.79 -8.43
CA SER A 77 -6.46 5.29 -9.41
C SER A 77 -7.11 4.84 -10.72
N GLY A 78 -8.45 4.77 -10.77
CA GLY A 78 -9.21 4.27 -11.91
C GLY A 78 -9.35 2.76 -11.95
N MET A 79 -8.81 2.03 -10.96
CA MET A 79 -8.88 0.56 -10.91
C MET A 79 -10.31 0.05 -10.71
N HIS A 80 -11.21 0.82 -10.10
CA HIS A 80 -12.63 0.48 -9.99
C HIS A 80 -13.30 0.11 -11.33
N ARG A 81 -12.75 0.57 -12.46
CA ARG A 81 -13.26 0.23 -13.80
C ARG A 81 -13.09 -1.23 -14.17
N TYR A 82 -12.22 -1.94 -13.46
CA TYR A 82 -11.90 -3.35 -13.67
C TYR A 82 -12.49 -4.26 -12.59
N PHE A 83 -13.43 -3.73 -11.78
CA PHE A 83 -14.08 -4.46 -10.68
C PHE A 83 -15.07 -5.51 -11.22
N ASP A 84 -14.56 -6.55 -11.86
CA ASP A 84 -15.31 -7.65 -12.48
C ASP A 84 -14.64 -9.00 -12.33
N ASP A 85 -13.78 -9.18 -11.31
CA ASP A 85 -13.00 -10.39 -11.09
C ASP A 85 -11.96 -10.66 -12.18
N SER A 86 -11.52 -9.64 -12.87
CA SER A 86 -10.53 -9.74 -13.94
C SER A 86 -9.09 -9.77 -13.39
N LYS A 87 -8.17 -10.32 -14.19
CA LYS A 87 -6.74 -10.20 -13.92
C LYS A 87 -6.29 -8.72 -13.86
N ALA A 88 -6.94 -7.86 -14.65
CA ALA A 88 -6.65 -6.44 -14.65
C ALA A 88 -6.85 -5.81 -13.26
N TYR A 89 -7.89 -6.24 -12.53
CA TYR A 89 -8.18 -5.73 -11.20
C TYR A 89 -7.27 -6.33 -10.10
N TYR A 90 -7.02 -7.64 -10.17
CA TYR A 90 -6.31 -8.35 -9.09
C TYR A 90 -4.81 -8.45 -9.32
N HIS A 91 -4.37 -8.78 -10.53
CA HIS A 91 -2.96 -9.07 -10.79
C HIS A 91 -2.18 -7.84 -11.25
N TYR A 92 -2.84 -6.94 -11.99
CA TYR A 92 -2.22 -5.80 -12.65
C TYR A 92 -2.64 -4.45 -12.07
N ALA A 93 -3.28 -4.45 -10.91
CA ALA A 93 -3.67 -3.20 -10.25
C ALA A 93 -2.46 -2.31 -9.95
N ALA A 94 -2.68 -1.01 -10.00
CA ALA A 94 -1.80 -0.07 -9.34
C ALA A 94 -1.99 -0.16 -7.82
N GLY A 95 -0.98 0.19 -7.05
CA GLY A 95 -1.07 0.22 -5.60
C GLY A 95 0.04 1.05 -4.96
N THR A 96 -0.02 1.21 -3.65
CA THR A 96 0.95 2.00 -2.88
C THR A 96 2.14 1.15 -2.41
N GLY A 97 3.18 1.82 -1.96
CA GLY A 97 4.32 1.24 -1.26
C GLY A 97 4.62 2.03 0.02
N ILE A 98 5.77 1.75 0.63
CA ILE A 98 6.17 2.35 1.91
C ILE A 98 6.26 3.89 1.84
N ASP A 99 6.73 4.45 0.73
CA ASP A 99 6.91 5.89 0.59
C ASP A 99 5.56 6.63 0.68
N ALA A 100 4.50 6.03 0.11
CA ALA A 100 3.14 6.54 0.27
C ALA A 100 2.66 6.39 1.73
N GLY A 101 2.92 5.26 2.38
CA GLY A 101 2.59 5.05 3.79
C GLY A 101 3.23 6.10 4.70
N LYS A 102 4.53 6.32 4.56
CA LYS A 102 5.27 7.38 5.29
C LYS A 102 4.70 8.77 5.01
N TRP A 103 4.30 9.02 3.77
CA TRP A 103 3.67 10.28 3.39
C TRP A 103 2.30 10.47 4.08
N PHE A 104 1.46 9.43 4.15
CA PHE A 104 0.17 9.50 4.86
C PHE A 104 0.33 9.82 6.34
N VAL A 105 1.31 9.20 6.98
CA VAL A 105 1.67 9.47 8.38
C VAL A 105 2.11 10.93 8.55
N LYS A 106 3.01 11.41 7.69
CA LYS A 106 3.50 12.80 7.70
C LYS A 106 2.37 13.81 7.54
N GLN A 107 1.41 13.56 6.64
CA GLN A 107 0.26 14.46 6.43
C GLN A 107 -0.79 14.36 7.53
N GLY A 108 -0.73 13.34 8.37
CA GLY A 108 -1.64 13.14 9.49
C GLY A 108 -3.07 12.85 9.08
N VAL A 109 -3.27 12.19 7.94
CA VAL A 109 -4.59 11.67 7.56
C VAL A 109 -5.06 10.65 8.58
N LYS A 110 -6.37 10.50 8.77
CA LYS A 110 -6.91 9.51 9.71
C LYS A 110 -7.36 8.22 9.05
N CYS A 111 -7.63 8.28 7.76
CA CYS A 111 -8.08 7.16 6.96
C CYS A 111 -7.59 7.34 5.52
N VAL A 112 -7.16 6.26 4.91
CA VAL A 112 -6.87 6.21 3.47
C VAL A 112 -7.85 5.23 2.82
N ALA A 113 -8.50 5.66 1.75
CA ALA A 113 -9.41 4.82 0.98
C ALA A 113 -8.91 4.70 -0.46
N MET A 114 -9.07 3.54 -1.09
CA MET A 114 -8.61 3.31 -2.46
C MET A 114 -9.63 2.50 -3.27
N ASP A 115 -9.73 2.82 -4.56
CA ASP A 115 -10.57 2.14 -5.52
C ASP A 115 -9.96 0.84 -6.09
N GLY A 116 -8.80 0.42 -5.59
CA GLY A 116 -8.12 -0.82 -5.93
C GLY A 116 -8.51 -1.99 -5.02
N GLN A 117 -8.06 -3.18 -5.39
CA GLN A 117 -8.31 -4.42 -4.63
C GLN A 117 -7.57 -4.47 -3.30
N ALA A 118 -6.50 -3.71 -3.17
CA ALA A 118 -5.69 -3.50 -1.97
C ALA A 118 -5.04 -2.12 -2.03
N LEU A 119 -4.68 -1.56 -0.88
CA LEU A 119 -3.87 -0.34 -0.79
C LEU A 119 -2.46 -0.60 -1.33
N ASP A 120 -1.80 -1.65 -0.86
CA ASP A 120 -0.48 -2.01 -1.36
C ASP A 120 -0.52 -2.54 -2.79
N HIS A 121 0.57 -2.29 -3.51
CA HIS A 121 0.79 -2.84 -4.84
C HIS A 121 0.72 -4.38 -4.80
N PRO A 122 0.11 -5.06 -5.80
CA PRO A 122 -0.05 -6.51 -5.79
C PRO A 122 1.23 -7.29 -5.47
N LEU A 123 2.38 -6.85 -5.98
CA LEU A 123 3.66 -7.50 -5.70
C LEU A 123 4.18 -7.29 -4.26
N HIS A 124 3.63 -6.37 -3.49
CA HIS A 124 3.86 -6.25 -2.05
C HIS A 124 3.01 -7.21 -1.22
N THR A 125 2.05 -7.87 -1.82
CA THR A 125 1.13 -8.82 -1.16
C THR A 125 1.58 -10.28 -1.36
N ALA A 126 0.75 -11.23 -0.95
CA ALA A 126 0.97 -12.66 -1.21
C ALA A 126 1.00 -13.03 -2.71
N MET A 127 0.59 -12.11 -3.58
CA MET A 127 0.70 -12.28 -5.04
C MET A 127 2.13 -12.11 -5.56
N GLY A 128 2.98 -11.37 -4.83
CA GLY A 128 4.41 -11.30 -5.07
C GLY A 128 5.18 -12.42 -4.37
N ASN A 129 6.48 -12.22 -4.20
CA ASN A 129 7.36 -13.17 -3.49
C ASN A 129 7.41 -12.93 -1.97
N ASN A 130 6.45 -12.20 -1.44
CA ASN A 130 6.42 -11.81 -0.03
C ASN A 130 5.64 -12.79 0.82
N GLY A 131 6.04 -12.88 2.10
CA GLY A 131 5.35 -13.67 3.09
C GLY A 131 5.58 -15.18 2.98
N MET A 132 4.84 -15.92 3.81
CA MET A 132 4.96 -17.38 3.91
C MET A 132 4.12 -18.14 2.85
N THR A 133 3.21 -17.46 2.17
CA THR A 133 2.33 -18.05 1.16
C THR A 133 2.50 -17.32 -0.17
N ARG A 134 3.36 -17.86 -1.01
CA ARG A 134 3.47 -17.41 -2.41
C ARG A 134 2.31 -17.99 -3.21
N MET A 135 1.54 -17.16 -3.84
CA MET A 135 0.42 -17.63 -4.66
C MET A 135 0.85 -18.09 -6.05
N ASN A 136 2.04 -17.74 -6.54
CA ASN A 136 2.57 -18.09 -7.88
C ASN A 136 1.52 -17.91 -8.99
N LEU A 137 0.79 -16.82 -8.96
CA LEU A 137 -0.31 -16.57 -9.88
C LEU A 137 0.20 -16.39 -11.30
N LEU A 138 -0.48 -17.03 -12.24
CA LEU A 138 -0.17 -16.91 -13.65
C LEU A 138 -0.81 -15.63 -14.22
N GLY A 139 0.02 -14.84 -14.87
CA GLY A 139 -0.39 -13.66 -15.61
C GLY A 139 -1.03 -14.00 -16.96
N ALA A 140 -1.13 -13.00 -17.81
CA ALA A 140 -1.76 -13.11 -19.13
C ALA A 140 -0.92 -13.92 -20.12
N THR A 141 0.40 -13.93 -19.96
CA THR A 141 1.34 -14.65 -20.85
C THR A 141 1.53 -16.12 -20.47
N GLY A 142 0.97 -16.57 -19.34
CA GLY A 142 1.17 -17.91 -18.80
C GLY A 142 2.42 -18.05 -17.92
N LYS A 143 3.20 -16.99 -17.76
CA LYS A 143 4.26 -16.84 -16.74
C LYS A 143 3.66 -16.39 -15.43
N THR A 144 4.43 -16.47 -14.35
CA THR A 144 4.01 -15.82 -13.10
C THR A 144 3.98 -14.31 -13.25
N ILE A 145 3.15 -13.61 -12.48
CA ILE A 145 3.09 -12.14 -12.52
C ILE A 145 4.44 -11.52 -12.13
N VAL A 146 5.23 -12.19 -11.29
CA VAL A 146 6.60 -11.77 -10.95
C VAL A 146 7.53 -11.82 -12.17
N GLU A 147 7.48 -12.91 -12.94
CA GLU A 147 8.27 -13.03 -14.18
C GLU A 147 7.83 -12.00 -15.21
N GLU A 148 6.52 -11.80 -15.40
CA GLU A 148 5.99 -10.77 -16.30
C GLU A 148 6.44 -9.36 -15.90
N TYR A 149 6.40 -9.03 -14.60
CA TYR A 149 6.85 -7.73 -14.10
C TYR A 149 8.34 -7.51 -14.37
N LYS A 150 9.18 -8.51 -14.05
CA LYS A 150 10.63 -8.43 -14.31
C LYS A 150 10.97 -8.25 -15.78
N GLU A 151 10.23 -8.90 -16.66
CA GLU A 151 10.44 -8.75 -18.11
C GLU A 151 10.07 -7.36 -18.63
N LEU A 152 9.02 -6.75 -18.08
CA LEU A 152 8.54 -5.43 -18.51
C LEU A 152 9.33 -4.28 -17.89
N PHE A 153 9.66 -4.36 -16.61
CA PHE A 153 10.22 -3.25 -15.84
C PHE A 153 11.66 -3.48 -15.37
N GLY A 154 12.16 -4.70 -15.46
CA GLY A 154 13.50 -5.08 -15.05
C GLY A 154 13.61 -5.51 -13.58
N GLU A 155 14.73 -6.14 -13.25
CA GLU A 155 14.99 -6.67 -11.91
C GLU A 155 15.16 -5.55 -10.86
N GLU A 156 15.73 -4.41 -11.25
CA GLU A 156 15.93 -3.27 -10.36
C GLU A 156 14.59 -2.69 -9.88
N ALA A 157 13.62 -2.53 -10.79
CA ALA A 157 12.27 -2.09 -10.42
C ALA A 157 11.54 -3.12 -9.57
N TYR A 158 11.76 -4.42 -9.84
CA TYR A 158 11.17 -5.50 -9.04
C TYR A 158 11.74 -5.57 -7.63
N ALA A 159 12.97 -5.14 -7.41
CA ALA A 159 13.63 -5.19 -6.11
C ALA A 159 12.82 -4.50 -5.00
N GLU A 160 12.05 -3.48 -5.35
CA GLU A 160 11.15 -2.79 -4.41
C GLU A 160 10.18 -3.74 -3.68
N PHE A 161 9.81 -4.83 -4.34
CA PHE A 161 8.79 -5.77 -3.86
C PHE A 161 9.36 -7.03 -3.19
N ASP A 162 10.68 -7.21 -3.17
CA ASP A 162 11.30 -8.43 -2.66
C ASP A 162 12.51 -8.10 -1.77
N LYS A 163 12.44 -8.49 -0.50
CA LYS A 163 13.50 -8.24 0.49
C LYS A 163 14.89 -8.66 0.00
N PHE A 164 15.00 -9.87 -0.52
CA PHE A 164 16.30 -10.44 -0.90
C PHE A 164 16.86 -9.79 -2.15
N GLU A 165 16.00 -9.47 -3.12
CA GLU A 165 16.39 -8.74 -4.31
C GLU A 165 16.76 -7.30 -3.98
N TYR A 166 16.03 -6.64 -3.07
CA TYR A 166 16.36 -5.29 -2.62
C TYR A 166 17.74 -5.25 -1.97
N ILE A 167 17.99 -6.18 -1.03
CA ILE A 167 19.30 -6.29 -0.36
C ILE A 167 20.42 -6.62 -1.36
N ARG A 168 20.16 -7.51 -2.31
CA ARG A 168 21.13 -7.88 -3.34
C ARG A 168 21.55 -6.69 -4.22
N ILE A 169 20.61 -5.81 -4.57
CA ILE A 169 20.84 -4.68 -5.48
C ILE A 169 21.32 -3.44 -4.72
N HIS A 170 20.69 -3.10 -3.60
CA HIS A 170 20.89 -1.85 -2.88
C HIS A 170 21.70 -1.99 -1.59
N GLY A 171 21.87 -3.20 -1.09
CA GLY A 171 22.56 -3.49 0.16
C GLY A 171 21.66 -3.52 1.39
N GLN A 172 22.17 -4.14 2.46
CA GLN A 172 21.44 -4.32 3.72
C GLN A 172 21.14 -2.97 4.39
N GLU A 173 22.08 -2.03 4.39
CA GLU A 173 21.92 -0.73 5.02
C GLU A 173 20.75 0.05 4.39
N ALA A 174 20.67 0.05 3.06
CA ALA A 174 19.56 0.71 2.35
C ALA A 174 18.20 0.04 2.63
N TYR A 175 18.18 -1.29 2.78
CA TYR A 175 16.97 -2.01 3.17
C TYR A 175 16.54 -1.64 4.60
N ASP A 176 17.47 -1.63 5.54
CA ASP A 176 17.19 -1.30 6.95
C ASP A 176 16.71 0.14 7.09
N GLU A 177 17.27 1.08 6.34
CA GLU A 177 16.81 2.48 6.32
C GLU A 177 15.37 2.60 5.79
N LYS A 178 15.05 1.86 4.74
CA LYS A 178 13.73 1.97 4.08
C LYS A 178 12.65 1.17 4.80
N PHE A 179 12.92 -0.07 5.18
CA PHE A 179 11.95 -1.06 5.63
C PHE A 179 12.19 -1.60 7.04
N GLY A 180 13.35 -1.27 7.68
CA GLY A 180 13.77 -1.90 8.93
C GLY A 180 12.77 -1.77 10.07
N ASP A 181 12.11 -0.65 10.21
CA ASP A 181 11.10 -0.44 11.25
C ASP A 181 9.89 -1.38 11.10
N LEU A 182 9.54 -1.75 9.87
CA LEU A 182 8.43 -2.65 9.59
C LEU A 182 8.74 -4.11 9.92
N GLU A 183 10.01 -4.52 9.91
CA GLU A 183 10.43 -5.87 10.32
C GLU A 183 10.13 -6.13 11.81
N ASN A 184 10.07 -5.08 12.61
CA ASN A 184 9.82 -5.19 14.05
C ASN A 184 8.36 -5.45 14.40
N ILE A 185 7.43 -5.16 13.48
CA ILE A 185 5.98 -5.24 13.74
C ILE A 185 5.25 -6.26 12.87
N GLY A 186 5.94 -6.90 11.94
CA GLY A 186 5.30 -7.85 11.04
C GLY A 186 6.28 -8.83 10.43
N VAL A 187 5.88 -9.44 9.32
CA VAL A 187 6.73 -10.28 8.49
C VAL A 187 7.73 -9.38 7.76
N TRP A 188 8.28 -9.72 6.65
CA TRP A 188 9.25 -8.91 5.92
C TRP A 188 8.77 -7.48 5.66
N GLY A 189 9.70 -6.51 5.71
CA GLY A 189 9.40 -5.09 5.49
C GLY A 189 8.76 -4.80 4.14
N THR A 190 9.09 -5.57 3.09
CA THR A 190 8.49 -5.48 1.76
C THR A 190 7.09 -6.10 1.65
N TRP A 191 6.58 -6.78 2.68
CA TRP A 191 5.22 -7.34 2.68
C TRP A 191 4.23 -6.34 3.27
N GLU A 192 3.29 -5.90 2.45
CA GLU A 192 2.26 -4.89 2.78
C GLU A 192 2.83 -3.66 3.53
N PRO A 193 3.87 -3.01 2.97
CA PRO A 193 4.60 -1.97 3.68
C PRO A 193 3.76 -0.73 3.93
N CYS A 194 2.87 -0.36 3.02
CA CYS A 194 1.98 0.78 3.22
C CYS A 194 0.96 0.50 4.33
N HIS A 195 0.35 -0.69 4.33
CA HIS A 195 -0.55 -1.11 5.42
C HIS A 195 0.14 -1.05 6.77
N LYS A 196 1.33 -1.66 6.89
CA LYS A 196 2.06 -1.66 8.16
C LYS A 196 2.38 -0.26 8.63
N GLU A 197 2.88 0.59 7.74
CA GLU A 197 3.25 1.96 8.08
C GLU A 197 2.04 2.74 8.58
N MET A 198 0.95 2.78 7.81
CA MET A 198 -0.22 3.57 8.18
C MET A 198 -1.00 2.98 9.36
N LEU A 199 -1.28 1.68 9.34
CA LEU A 199 -2.05 1.02 10.39
C LEU A 199 -1.28 1.03 11.72
N GLY A 200 0.06 0.87 11.67
CA GLY A 200 0.93 0.95 12.85
C GLY A 200 0.90 2.30 13.55
N HIS A 201 0.56 3.36 12.82
CA HIS A 201 0.32 4.71 13.34
C HIS A 201 -1.17 4.99 13.62
N GLY A 202 -2.04 3.99 13.53
CA GLY A 202 -3.47 4.12 13.81
C GLY A 202 -4.28 4.77 12.70
N ILE A 203 -3.72 4.93 11.51
CA ILE A 203 -4.44 5.35 10.30
C ILE A 203 -5.17 4.11 9.74
N VAL A 204 -6.48 4.19 9.57
CA VAL A 204 -7.27 3.06 9.07
C VAL A 204 -7.34 3.04 7.53
N GLY A 205 -7.58 1.84 6.97
CA GLY A 205 -7.73 1.63 5.53
C GLY A 205 -9.18 1.36 5.12
N VAL A 206 -9.53 1.73 3.88
CA VAL A 206 -10.75 1.29 3.18
C VAL A 206 -10.35 0.88 1.78
N GLU A 207 -10.72 -0.31 1.38
CA GLU A 207 -10.37 -0.89 0.09
C GLU A 207 -11.61 -1.26 -0.72
N ASN A 208 -11.42 -1.38 -2.04
CA ASN A 208 -12.50 -1.66 -3.00
C ASN A 208 -13.63 -0.62 -2.92
N LEU A 209 -13.25 0.66 -2.90
CA LEU A 209 -14.19 1.79 -2.79
C LEU A 209 -14.95 2.04 -4.10
#